data_9057c8819eedcb874fb1861d53518a3c
#
_entry.id   9057c8819eedcb874fb1861d53518a3c
#
_cell.length_a   1.000
_cell.length_b   1.000
_cell.length_c   1.000
_cell.angle_alpha   90.00
_cell.angle_beta   90.00
_cell.angle_gamma   90.00
#
_symmetry.space_group_name_H-M   'P 1'
#
loop_
_entity.id
_entity.type
_entity.pdbx_description
1 polymer ?
#
loop_
_entity_poly.entity_id
_entity_poly.type
_entity_poly.pdbx_seq_one_letter_code
_entity_poly.pdbx_strand_id
1 'polypeptide(L)'
;MLNNPKNSGIVTIIGEVNVGKSSLLNILVKKDVSIITHKSNTTNKQIKGIKSYKNSQIVFIDTLGLYINKGKTNRNFLSEIWSAVTEADFLCIVVDGNRTVSNVLYQLLEQINEKNLPKKRIILAINKIDLISKDKLLKKTQEINEKYEFDKIFMISALKNDGIDDLLNWFTKHLPQKKWSYPPHIISDQSFDQQLNEKTRQIILLRIHDEIPYSIEVSSDNIINVSKSKLRIFQSIYVHNQRHRSILIGKKGETIKSISIGARKKIEKFTNKKIDLFLEVKIKKKGVVVN
;
A
#
# COMPACT_ATOMS: atom_id res chain seq x y z
N MET A 1 5.07 -22.28 -31.12
CA MET A 1 4.67 -21.14 -30.29
C MET A 1 5.93 -20.34 -30.02
N LEU A 2 6.10 -19.20 -30.66
CA LEU A 2 7.23 -18.31 -30.47
C LEU A 2 7.28 -17.87 -29.01
N ASN A 3 8.33 -18.26 -28.30
CA ASN A 3 8.67 -17.76 -26.98
C ASN A 3 9.01 -16.26 -27.09
N ASN A 4 7.99 -15.39 -27.10
CA ASN A 4 8.25 -13.96 -26.93
C ASN A 4 8.97 -13.78 -25.58
N PRO A 5 10.11 -13.08 -25.56
CA PRO A 5 10.83 -12.84 -24.32
C PRO A 5 9.88 -12.18 -23.32
N LYS A 6 9.74 -12.79 -22.17
CA LYS A 6 8.94 -12.25 -21.07
C LYS A 6 9.78 -11.21 -20.34
N ASN A 7 9.21 -10.04 -20.12
CA ASN A 7 9.85 -9.01 -19.31
C ASN A 7 9.21 -9.01 -17.91
N SER A 8 10.03 -8.89 -16.89
CA SER A 8 9.55 -8.76 -15.51
C SER A 8 10.48 -7.88 -14.69
N GLY A 9 9.92 -7.13 -13.74
CA GLY A 9 10.72 -6.33 -12.82
C GLY A 9 9.94 -5.87 -11.62
N ILE A 10 10.67 -5.39 -10.64
CA ILE A 10 10.17 -4.93 -9.34
C ILE A 10 10.26 -3.41 -9.31
N VAL A 11 9.13 -2.76 -8.99
CA VAL A 11 9.01 -1.32 -8.79
C VAL A 11 8.68 -1.05 -7.33
N THR A 12 9.60 -0.45 -6.60
CA THR A 12 9.33 -0.03 -5.22
C THR A 12 8.77 1.38 -5.19
N ILE A 13 7.59 1.53 -4.59
CA ILE A 13 6.88 2.81 -4.46
C ILE A 13 7.28 3.42 -3.11
N ILE A 14 7.94 4.57 -3.14
CA ILE A 14 8.46 5.27 -1.96
C ILE A 14 7.87 6.69 -1.93
N GLY A 15 7.63 7.21 -0.74
CA GLY A 15 7.16 8.58 -0.54
C GLY A 15 6.64 8.79 0.86
N GLU A 16 6.32 10.03 1.18
CA GLU A 16 5.80 10.42 2.49
C GLU A 16 4.42 9.83 2.77
N VAL A 17 3.97 9.97 4.00
CA VAL A 17 2.61 9.55 4.38
C VAL A 17 1.56 10.38 3.63
N ASN A 18 0.47 9.74 3.23
CA ASN A 18 -0.69 10.36 2.57
C ASN A 18 -0.41 11.00 1.20
N VAL A 19 0.72 10.72 0.53
CA VAL A 19 0.97 11.15 -0.85
C VAL A 19 0.22 10.32 -1.89
N GLY A 20 -0.36 9.19 -1.48
CA GLY A 20 -1.20 8.34 -2.33
C GLY A 20 -0.51 7.10 -2.90
N LYS A 21 0.54 6.57 -2.25
CA LYS A 21 1.23 5.32 -2.65
C LYS A 21 0.27 4.13 -2.80
N SER A 22 -0.49 3.84 -1.76
CA SER A 22 -1.46 2.73 -1.76
C SER A 22 -2.59 2.94 -2.78
N SER A 23 -3.00 4.20 -3.02
CA SER A 23 -3.95 4.53 -4.09
C SER A 23 -3.35 4.26 -5.46
N LEU A 24 -2.08 4.65 -5.66
CA LEU A 24 -1.35 4.38 -6.90
C LEU A 24 -1.19 2.88 -7.13
N LEU A 25 -0.81 2.10 -6.11
CA LEU A 25 -0.73 0.65 -6.22
C LEU A 25 -2.06 0.05 -6.68
N ASN A 26 -3.16 0.40 -6.00
CA ASN A 26 -4.48 -0.16 -6.29
C ASN A 26 -4.96 0.15 -7.71
N ILE A 27 -4.72 1.37 -8.21
CA ILE A 27 -5.09 1.75 -9.58
C ILE A 27 -4.22 1.04 -10.62
N LEU A 28 -2.91 0.90 -10.37
CA LEU A 28 -1.99 0.18 -11.26
C LEU A 28 -2.38 -1.28 -11.43
N VAL A 29 -2.73 -1.98 -10.33
CA VAL A 29 -3.16 -3.39 -10.37
C VAL A 29 -4.65 -3.55 -10.68
N LYS A 30 -5.43 -2.46 -10.70
CA LYS A 30 -6.89 -2.42 -10.90
C LYS A 30 -7.68 -3.24 -9.87
N LYS A 31 -7.18 -3.31 -8.63
CA LYS A 31 -7.83 -3.97 -7.47
C LYS A 31 -7.40 -3.34 -6.15
N ASP A 32 -8.27 -3.42 -5.15
CA ASP A 32 -8.01 -2.98 -3.77
C ASP A 32 -7.11 -3.99 -3.04
N VAL A 33 -5.81 -3.95 -3.26
CA VAL A 33 -4.83 -4.82 -2.58
C VAL A 33 -4.21 -4.14 -1.35
N SER A 34 -4.08 -2.82 -1.36
CA SER A 34 -3.57 -2.04 -0.23
C SER A 34 -4.64 -1.16 0.40
N ILE A 35 -4.53 -0.92 1.70
CA ILE A 35 -5.49 -0.09 2.45
C ILE A 35 -5.32 1.38 2.09
N ILE A 36 -6.42 2.04 1.73
CA ILE A 36 -6.48 3.48 1.54
C ILE A 36 -7.28 4.09 2.68
N THR A 37 -6.66 4.96 3.48
CA THR A 37 -7.36 5.82 4.45
C THR A 37 -6.70 7.19 4.50
N HIS A 38 -7.39 8.18 5.06
CA HIS A 38 -6.81 9.52 5.31
C HIS A 38 -5.83 9.53 6.50
N LYS A 39 -5.74 8.44 7.25
CA LYS A 39 -4.85 8.31 8.40
C LYS A 39 -3.42 8.00 7.94
N SER A 40 -2.44 8.51 8.67
CA SER A 40 -1.03 8.21 8.44
C SER A 40 -0.71 6.75 8.78
N ASN A 41 0.30 6.14 8.15
CA ASN A 41 0.82 4.81 8.47
C ASN A 41 -0.22 3.68 8.45
N THR A 42 -1.09 3.65 7.46
CA THR A 42 -2.09 2.58 7.29
C THR A 42 -1.49 1.26 6.81
N THR A 43 -0.39 1.34 6.09
CA THR A 43 0.39 0.18 5.64
C THR A 43 1.33 -0.23 6.77
N ASN A 44 1.11 -1.38 7.39
CA ASN A 44 1.93 -1.90 8.50
C ASN A 44 2.99 -2.90 8.02
N LYS A 45 2.83 -3.44 6.83
CA LYS A 45 3.74 -4.40 6.18
C LYS A 45 3.82 -4.03 4.70
N GLN A 46 4.95 -4.33 4.07
CA GLN A 46 5.07 -4.22 2.62
C GLN A 46 3.98 -5.05 1.94
N ILE A 47 3.33 -4.49 0.94
CA ILE A 47 2.32 -5.18 0.13
C ILE A 47 2.82 -5.26 -1.30
N LYS A 48 2.87 -6.47 -1.86
CA LYS A 48 3.19 -6.67 -3.27
C LYS A 48 1.91 -6.73 -4.09
N GLY A 49 1.81 -5.81 -5.04
CA GLY A 49 0.78 -5.82 -6.07
C GLY A 49 1.37 -6.29 -7.39
N ILE A 50 0.76 -7.26 -8.05
CA ILE A 50 1.26 -7.87 -9.27
C ILE A 50 0.39 -7.42 -10.45
N LYS A 51 1.01 -6.86 -11.49
CA LYS A 51 0.37 -6.46 -12.72
C LYS A 51 0.94 -7.22 -13.90
N SER A 52 0.15 -8.12 -14.46
CA SER A 52 0.43 -8.69 -15.78
C SER A 52 -0.17 -7.74 -16.84
N TYR A 53 0.68 -7.25 -17.74
CA TYR A 53 0.28 -6.27 -18.76
C TYR A 53 1.09 -6.53 -20.07
N LYS A 54 0.37 -6.79 -21.16
CA LYS A 54 0.99 -7.24 -22.43
C LYS A 54 1.89 -8.47 -22.15
N ASN A 55 3.13 -8.47 -22.63
CA ASN A 55 4.11 -9.54 -22.41
C ASN A 55 4.97 -9.31 -21.15
N SER A 56 4.52 -8.47 -20.24
CA SER A 56 5.29 -8.02 -19.08
C SER A 56 4.58 -8.31 -17.77
N GLN A 57 5.36 -8.53 -16.71
CA GLN A 57 4.86 -8.58 -15.34
C GLN A 57 5.62 -7.59 -14.48
N ILE A 58 4.88 -6.72 -13.81
CA ILE A 58 5.44 -5.74 -12.88
C ILE A 58 4.99 -6.11 -11.46
N VAL A 59 5.95 -6.25 -10.57
CA VAL A 59 5.70 -6.41 -9.14
C VAL A 59 5.90 -5.05 -8.47
N PHE A 60 4.82 -4.42 -8.04
CA PHE A 60 4.88 -3.17 -7.28
C PHE A 60 4.97 -3.48 -5.79
N ILE A 61 5.91 -2.85 -5.09
CA ILE A 61 6.04 -2.93 -3.62
C ILE A 61 5.57 -1.60 -3.02
N ASP A 62 4.42 -1.61 -2.33
CA ASP A 62 3.95 -0.47 -1.54
C ASP A 62 4.69 -0.47 -0.20
N THR A 63 5.50 0.57 0.03
CA THR A 63 6.26 0.71 1.26
C THR A 63 5.52 1.54 2.29
N LEU A 64 5.92 1.40 3.54
CA LEU A 64 5.51 2.30 4.62
C LEU A 64 5.81 3.75 4.23
N GLY A 65 4.90 4.68 4.55
CA GLY A 65 5.11 6.10 4.26
C GLY A 65 6.26 6.68 5.09
N LEU A 66 7.14 7.45 4.46
CA LEU A 66 8.18 8.19 5.18
C LEU A 66 7.52 9.13 6.21
N TYR A 67 7.86 8.94 7.47
CA TYR A 67 7.33 9.73 8.58
C TYR A 67 8.42 10.06 9.58
N ILE A 68 8.50 11.33 9.96
CA ILE A 68 9.42 11.81 10.99
C ILE A 68 8.62 12.01 12.27
N ASN A 69 8.88 11.23 13.28
CA ASN A 69 8.39 11.48 14.62
C ASN A 69 9.49 12.17 15.42
N LYS A 70 9.36 13.49 15.70
CA LYS A 70 10.19 14.27 16.62
C LYS A 70 11.68 13.85 16.66
N GLY A 71 12.33 13.79 15.48
CA GLY A 71 13.79 13.54 15.39
C GLY A 71 14.25 12.09 15.54
N LYS A 72 13.36 11.11 15.68
CA LYS A 72 13.72 9.68 15.74
C LYS A 72 13.03 8.89 14.62
N THR A 73 13.78 8.54 13.59
CA THR A 73 13.35 7.57 12.60
C THR A 73 13.41 6.18 13.22
N ASN A 74 12.31 5.44 13.16
CA ASN A 74 12.28 4.07 13.68
C ASN A 74 13.22 3.18 12.85
N ARG A 75 14.23 2.56 13.47
CA ARG A 75 15.24 1.72 12.78
C ARG A 75 14.61 0.58 11.97
N ASN A 76 13.57 -0.04 12.49
CA ASN A 76 12.85 -1.12 11.81
C ASN A 76 12.17 -0.62 10.53
N PHE A 77 11.67 0.59 10.53
CA PHE A 77 11.06 1.24 9.38
C PHE A 77 12.07 1.48 8.25
N LEU A 78 13.26 2.00 8.59
CA LEU A 78 14.33 2.18 7.60
C LEU A 78 14.81 0.85 7.03
N SER A 79 14.93 -0.20 7.84
CA SER A 79 15.36 -1.52 7.36
C SER A 79 14.39 -2.12 6.34
N GLU A 80 13.09 -1.92 6.51
CA GLU A 80 12.07 -2.37 5.54
C GLU A 80 12.17 -1.59 4.22
N ILE A 81 12.35 -0.26 4.28
CA ILE A 81 12.54 0.54 3.06
C ILE A 81 13.82 0.09 2.33
N TRP A 82 14.92 -0.09 3.05
CA TRP A 82 16.17 -0.54 2.46
C TRP A 82 16.08 -1.93 1.83
N SER A 83 15.35 -2.85 2.45
CA SER A 83 15.06 -4.16 1.86
C SER A 83 14.34 -4.02 0.51
N ALA A 84 13.27 -3.20 0.47
CA ALA A 84 12.52 -2.96 -0.77
C ALA A 84 13.35 -2.22 -1.83
N VAL A 85 14.20 -1.26 -1.41
CA VAL A 85 15.14 -0.56 -2.32
C VAL A 85 16.12 -1.54 -2.92
N THR A 86 16.66 -2.47 -2.14
CA THR A 86 17.65 -3.45 -2.62
C THR A 86 17.04 -4.40 -3.64
N GLU A 87 15.81 -4.89 -3.41
CA GLU A 87 15.09 -5.81 -4.29
C GLU A 87 14.66 -5.17 -5.62
N ALA A 88 14.46 -3.83 -5.65
CA ALA A 88 13.86 -3.12 -6.77
C ALA A 88 14.76 -3.05 -8.02
N ASP A 89 14.15 -3.16 -9.20
CA ASP A 89 14.73 -2.76 -10.50
C ASP A 89 14.50 -1.24 -10.73
N PHE A 90 13.40 -0.69 -10.22
CA PHE A 90 13.01 0.72 -10.32
C PHE A 90 12.55 1.27 -8.98
N LEU A 91 12.84 2.54 -8.72
CA LEU A 91 12.26 3.28 -7.61
C LEU A 91 11.26 4.30 -8.15
N CYS A 92 10.03 4.23 -7.69
CA CYS A 92 8.98 5.18 -7.99
C CYS A 92 8.76 6.08 -6.77
N ILE A 93 9.33 7.28 -6.83
CA ILE A 93 9.17 8.28 -5.78
C ILE A 93 7.84 8.98 -6.00
N VAL A 94 6.95 8.93 -5.01
CA VAL A 94 5.63 9.56 -5.07
C VAL A 94 5.60 10.77 -4.14
N VAL A 95 5.25 11.92 -4.68
CA VAL A 95 5.05 13.16 -3.93
C VAL A 95 3.65 13.72 -4.16
N ASP A 96 3.15 14.47 -3.18
CA ASP A 96 1.87 15.17 -3.30
C ASP A 96 2.10 16.52 -4.02
N GLY A 97 1.44 16.72 -5.16
CA GLY A 97 1.52 17.96 -5.94
C GLY A 97 1.19 19.20 -5.12
N ASN A 98 0.33 19.10 -4.14
CA ASN A 98 -0.15 20.23 -3.32
C ASN A 98 0.61 20.41 -1.99
N ARG A 99 1.68 19.64 -1.72
CA ARG A 99 2.47 19.73 -0.48
C ARG A 99 3.95 19.97 -0.76
N THR A 100 4.63 20.64 0.16
CA THR A 100 6.09 20.75 0.12
C THR A 100 6.72 19.38 0.35
N VAL A 101 7.76 19.05 -0.42
CA VAL A 101 8.53 17.81 -0.25
C VAL A 101 9.49 18.00 0.93
N SER A 102 9.52 17.04 1.85
CA SER A 102 10.39 17.12 3.02
C SER A 102 11.86 16.82 2.69
N ASN A 103 12.76 17.39 3.47
CA ASN A 103 14.19 17.11 3.35
C ASN A 103 14.55 15.64 3.59
N VAL A 104 13.71 14.89 4.33
CA VAL A 104 13.93 13.46 4.58
C VAL A 104 13.86 12.63 3.30
N LEU A 105 12.99 12.99 2.38
CA LEU A 105 12.95 12.30 1.08
C LEU A 105 14.25 12.54 0.30
N TYR A 106 14.76 13.77 0.27
CA TYR A 106 16.03 14.08 -0.40
C TYR A 106 17.21 13.38 0.26
N GLN A 107 17.28 13.37 1.59
CA GLN A 107 18.31 12.61 2.33
C GLN A 107 18.26 11.11 2.01
N LEU A 108 17.08 10.52 1.87
CA LEU A 108 16.95 9.12 1.45
C LEU A 108 17.49 8.91 0.02
N LEU A 109 17.20 9.82 -0.90
CA LEU A 109 17.69 9.75 -2.29
C LEU A 109 19.20 9.88 -2.36
N GLU A 110 19.79 10.79 -1.58
CA GLU A 110 21.25 10.93 -1.44
C GLU A 110 21.87 9.64 -0.92
N GLN A 111 21.32 9.06 0.16
CA GLN A 111 21.80 7.79 0.71
C GLN A 111 21.67 6.62 -0.29
N ILE A 112 20.64 6.62 -1.15
CA ILE A 112 20.51 5.60 -2.21
C ILE A 112 21.63 5.73 -3.23
N ASN A 113 22.01 6.95 -3.59
CA ASN A 113 23.11 7.22 -4.52
C ASN A 113 24.49 6.89 -3.93
N GLU A 114 24.70 7.18 -2.64
CA GLU A 114 25.97 6.93 -1.93
C GLU A 114 26.25 5.45 -1.71
N LYS A 115 25.19 4.62 -1.56
CA LYS A 115 25.36 3.19 -1.40
C LYS A 115 25.73 2.55 -2.75
N ASN A 116 26.75 1.68 -2.74
CA ASN A 116 27.19 0.87 -3.89
C ASN A 116 26.13 -0.16 -4.32
N LEU A 117 24.90 0.30 -4.54
CA LEU A 117 23.83 -0.51 -5.08
C LEU A 117 23.91 -0.51 -6.60
N PRO A 118 23.48 -1.60 -7.28
CA PRO A 118 23.33 -1.58 -8.74
C PRO A 118 22.55 -0.35 -9.17
N LYS A 119 23.03 0.37 -10.21
CA LYS A 119 22.36 1.59 -10.69
C LYS A 119 20.89 1.30 -11.00
N LYS A 120 20.00 1.95 -10.24
CA LYS A 120 18.56 1.84 -10.40
C LYS A 120 18.04 3.07 -11.13
N ARG A 121 16.98 2.89 -11.90
CA ARG A 121 16.25 4.02 -12.47
C ARG A 121 15.29 4.56 -11.41
N ILE A 122 15.42 5.86 -11.15
CA ILE A 122 14.60 6.56 -10.15
C ILE A 122 13.66 7.52 -10.89
N ILE A 123 12.38 7.26 -10.79
CA ILE A 123 11.36 8.11 -11.39
C ILE A 123 10.58 8.87 -10.32
N LEU A 124 10.11 10.05 -10.68
CA LEU A 124 9.24 10.88 -9.85
C LEU A 124 7.80 10.79 -10.38
N ALA A 125 6.85 10.50 -9.51
CA ALA A 125 5.43 10.60 -9.76
C ALA A 125 4.83 11.70 -8.88
N ILE A 126 4.54 12.86 -9.46
CA ILE A 126 3.83 13.95 -8.78
C ILE A 126 2.36 13.64 -8.84
N ASN A 127 1.81 13.20 -7.70
CA ASN A 127 0.42 12.76 -7.57
C ASN A 127 -0.50 13.89 -7.11
N LYS A 128 -1.80 13.69 -7.28
CA LYS A 128 -2.88 14.62 -6.92
C LYS A 128 -2.84 15.92 -7.76
N ILE A 129 -2.47 15.81 -9.02
CA ILE A 129 -2.46 16.96 -9.94
C ILE A 129 -3.85 17.58 -10.14
N ASP A 130 -4.90 16.82 -9.83
CA ASP A 130 -6.29 17.29 -9.80
C ASP A 130 -6.57 18.37 -8.73
N LEU A 131 -5.64 18.58 -7.77
CA LEU A 131 -5.74 19.55 -6.68
C LEU A 131 -4.84 20.79 -6.87
N ILE A 132 -4.11 20.90 -7.99
CA ILE A 132 -3.13 21.97 -8.21
C ILE A 132 -3.27 22.56 -9.60
N SER A 133 -3.06 23.89 -9.76
CA SER A 133 -3.04 24.53 -11.08
C SER A 133 -1.76 24.15 -11.86
N LYS A 134 -1.86 24.19 -13.19
CA LYS A 134 -0.74 23.83 -14.08
C LYS A 134 0.52 24.67 -13.81
N ASP A 135 0.39 25.97 -13.58
CA ASP A 135 1.53 26.86 -13.33
C ASP A 135 2.26 26.52 -12.04
N LYS A 136 1.50 26.23 -10.96
CA LYS A 136 2.09 25.78 -9.69
C LYS A 136 2.74 24.40 -9.83
N LEU A 137 2.14 23.50 -10.62
CA LEU A 137 2.70 22.17 -10.87
C LEU A 137 4.02 22.26 -11.62
N LEU A 138 4.13 23.13 -12.65
CA LEU A 138 5.39 23.33 -13.39
C LEU A 138 6.49 23.87 -12.50
N LYS A 139 6.22 24.94 -11.72
CA LYS A 139 7.17 25.49 -10.75
C LYS A 139 7.67 24.42 -9.77
N LYS A 140 6.75 23.66 -9.20
CA LYS A 140 7.09 22.58 -8.27
C LYS A 140 7.94 21.48 -8.92
N THR A 141 7.63 21.13 -10.16
CA THR A 141 8.41 20.13 -10.91
C THR A 141 9.85 20.61 -11.09
N GLN A 142 10.02 21.88 -11.42
CA GLN A 142 11.33 22.50 -11.56
C GLN A 142 12.08 22.49 -10.20
N GLU A 143 11.47 22.99 -9.13
CA GLU A 143 12.04 23.01 -7.78
C GLU A 143 12.52 21.62 -7.30
N ILE A 144 11.75 20.57 -7.60
CA ILE A 144 12.11 19.19 -7.22
C ILE A 144 13.28 18.69 -8.10
N ASN A 145 13.25 18.99 -9.40
CA ASN A 145 14.28 18.53 -10.33
C ASN A 145 15.63 19.26 -10.14
N GLU A 146 15.61 20.49 -9.64
CA GLU A 146 16.83 21.22 -9.24
C GLU A 146 17.54 20.58 -8.03
N LYS A 147 16.78 19.93 -7.14
CA LYS A 147 17.33 19.26 -5.96
C LYS A 147 17.79 17.83 -6.21
N TYR A 148 17.18 17.16 -7.17
CA TYR A 148 17.50 15.78 -7.53
C TYR A 148 17.08 15.48 -8.97
N GLU A 149 18.00 14.95 -9.77
CA GLU A 149 17.76 14.57 -11.16
C GLU A 149 17.11 13.17 -11.22
N PHE A 150 15.92 13.12 -11.82
CA PHE A 150 15.17 11.88 -12.00
C PHE A 150 15.27 11.38 -13.45
N ASP A 151 15.32 10.05 -13.65
CA ASP A 151 15.31 9.45 -14.99
C ASP A 151 14.05 9.83 -15.79
N LYS A 152 12.92 10.04 -15.10
CA LYS A 152 11.65 10.50 -15.69
C LYS A 152 10.74 11.07 -14.62
N ILE A 153 9.98 12.10 -15.01
CA ILE A 153 8.94 12.71 -14.16
C ILE A 153 7.58 12.46 -14.78
N PHE A 154 6.63 12.01 -13.97
CA PHE A 154 5.23 11.81 -14.33
C PHE A 154 4.34 12.70 -13.45
N MET A 155 3.37 13.33 -14.08
CA MET A 155 2.31 14.08 -13.44
C MET A 155 1.06 13.20 -13.44
N ILE A 156 0.56 12.81 -12.28
CA ILE A 156 -0.52 11.83 -12.17
C ILE A 156 -1.62 12.24 -11.19
N SER A 157 -2.80 11.72 -11.40
CA SER A 157 -3.86 11.65 -10.38
C SER A 157 -4.31 10.20 -10.22
N ALA A 158 -3.85 9.55 -9.15
CA ALA A 158 -4.31 8.20 -8.82
C ALA A 158 -5.83 8.16 -8.55
N LEU A 159 -6.42 9.26 -8.09
CA LEU A 159 -7.86 9.35 -7.85
C LEU A 159 -8.67 9.41 -9.15
N LYS A 160 -8.18 10.17 -10.15
CA LYS A 160 -8.85 10.40 -11.43
C LYS A 160 -8.39 9.43 -12.53
N ASN A 161 -7.43 8.54 -12.23
CA ASN A 161 -6.78 7.65 -13.20
C ASN A 161 -6.11 8.42 -14.37
N ASP A 162 -5.55 9.59 -14.07
CA ASP A 162 -4.86 10.44 -15.05
C ASP A 162 -3.34 10.18 -14.99
N GLY A 163 -2.67 10.11 -16.17
CA GLY A 163 -1.23 9.85 -16.29
C GLY A 163 -0.78 8.42 -15.90
N ILE A 164 -1.70 7.53 -15.48
CA ILE A 164 -1.38 6.18 -14.98
C ILE A 164 -0.96 5.24 -16.12
N ASP A 165 -1.61 5.32 -17.26
CA ASP A 165 -1.26 4.47 -18.42
C ASP A 165 0.12 4.85 -18.99
N ASP A 166 0.50 6.12 -18.98
CA ASP A 166 1.83 6.56 -19.42
C ASP A 166 2.92 6.04 -18.48
N LEU A 167 2.68 6.13 -17.15
CA LEU A 167 3.56 5.58 -16.13
C LEU A 167 3.73 4.05 -16.32
N LEU A 168 2.63 3.32 -16.51
CA LEU A 168 2.64 1.87 -16.72
C LEU A 168 3.35 1.48 -18.02
N ASN A 169 3.09 2.20 -19.11
CA ASN A 169 3.74 1.97 -20.39
C ASN A 169 5.24 2.22 -20.32
N TRP A 170 5.67 3.25 -19.58
CA TRP A 170 7.08 3.53 -19.39
C TRP A 170 7.78 2.40 -18.64
N PHE A 171 7.24 1.92 -17.54
CA PHE A 171 7.78 0.74 -16.85
C PHE A 171 7.89 -0.44 -17.79
N THR A 172 6.81 -0.77 -18.51
CA THR A 172 6.76 -1.91 -19.42
C THR A 172 7.86 -1.89 -20.49
N LYS A 173 8.20 -0.69 -21.01
CA LYS A 173 9.26 -0.51 -22.01
C LYS A 173 10.67 -0.70 -21.45
N HIS A 174 10.87 -0.49 -20.15
CA HIS A 174 12.19 -0.48 -19.53
C HIS A 174 12.46 -1.68 -18.63
N LEU A 175 11.50 -2.61 -18.51
CA LEU A 175 11.66 -3.83 -17.73
C LEU A 175 12.81 -4.70 -18.27
N PRO A 176 13.60 -5.32 -17.37
CA PRO A 176 14.58 -6.30 -17.78
C PRO A 176 13.93 -7.57 -18.34
N GLN A 177 14.67 -8.29 -19.19
CA GLN A 177 14.26 -9.61 -19.67
C GLN A 177 14.46 -10.64 -18.55
N LYS A 178 13.38 -10.92 -17.83
CA LYS A 178 13.34 -11.89 -16.73
C LYS A 178 12.07 -12.73 -16.85
N LYS A 179 12.13 -13.96 -16.35
CA LYS A 179 10.92 -14.80 -16.20
C LYS A 179 9.94 -14.16 -15.21
N TRP A 180 8.66 -14.36 -15.46
CA TRP A 180 7.61 -13.93 -14.52
C TRP A 180 7.72 -14.70 -13.20
N SER A 181 7.63 -13.98 -12.09
CA SER A 181 7.70 -14.54 -10.74
C SER A 181 6.37 -15.13 -10.28
N TYR A 182 5.26 -14.68 -10.87
CA TYR A 182 3.91 -15.07 -10.48
C TYR A 182 3.08 -15.55 -11.68
N PRO A 183 2.10 -16.45 -11.48
CA PRO A 183 1.09 -16.77 -12.50
C PRO A 183 0.35 -15.51 -12.97
N PRO A 184 -0.11 -15.45 -14.24
CA PRO A 184 -0.72 -14.23 -14.82
C PRO A 184 -1.96 -13.70 -14.08
N HIS A 185 -2.69 -14.57 -13.39
CA HIS A 185 -3.93 -14.24 -12.67
C HIS A 185 -3.70 -13.74 -11.24
N ILE A 186 -2.49 -13.86 -10.72
CA ILE A 186 -2.15 -13.40 -9.38
C ILE A 186 -1.98 -11.88 -9.40
N ILE A 187 -2.64 -11.20 -8.45
CA ILE A 187 -2.68 -9.74 -8.35
C ILE A 187 -1.97 -9.24 -7.08
N SER A 188 -1.84 -10.11 -6.08
CA SER A 188 -1.12 -9.83 -4.84
C SER A 188 -0.50 -11.12 -4.31
N ASP A 189 0.60 -10.99 -3.58
CA ASP A 189 1.24 -12.09 -2.85
C ASP A 189 0.53 -12.44 -1.53
N GLN A 190 -0.46 -11.62 -1.14
CA GLN A 190 -1.26 -11.88 0.05
C GLN A 190 -2.16 -13.11 -0.13
N SER A 191 -2.19 -13.97 0.88
CA SER A 191 -3.16 -15.07 0.95
C SER A 191 -4.59 -14.54 1.00
N PHE A 192 -5.57 -15.40 0.71
CA PHE A 192 -6.97 -15.01 0.74
C PHE A 192 -7.41 -14.47 2.10
N ASP A 193 -6.99 -15.12 3.18
CA ASP A 193 -7.28 -14.71 4.57
C ASP A 193 -6.62 -13.37 4.90
N GLN A 194 -5.38 -13.14 4.49
CA GLN A 194 -4.72 -11.84 4.65
C GLN A 194 -5.50 -10.72 3.97
N GLN A 195 -6.00 -10.97 2.75
CA GLN A 195 -6.83 -10.00 2.05
C GLN A 195 -8.15 -9.72 2.79
N LEU A 196 -8.82 -10.74 3.36
CA LEU A 196 -10.02 -10.56 4.18
C LEU A 196 -9.72 -9.75 5.44
N ASN A 197 -8.61 -10.06 6.13
CA ASN A 197 -8.15 -9.35 7.33
C ASN A 197 -7.92 -7.87 7.05
N GLU A 198 -7.28 -7.54 5.94
CA GLU A 198 -7.04 -6.17 5.52
C GLU A 198 -8.35 -5.40 5.19
N LYS A 199 -9.39 -6.06 4.64
CA LYS A 199 -10.70 -5.42 4.45
C LYS A 199 -11.35 -5.04 5.77
N THR A 200 -11.29 -5.91 6.77
CA THR A 200 -11.80 -5.63 8.13
C THR A 200 -10.97 -4.54 8.79
N ARG A 201 -9.62 -4.64 8.74
CA ARG A 201 -8.71 -3.64 9.28
C ARG A 201 -8.94 -2.24 8.67
N GLN A 202 -9.20 -2.15 7.39
CA GLN A 202 -9.52 -0.89 6.73
C GLN A 202 -10.78 -0.24 7.33
N ILE A 203 -11.84 -1.01 7.56
CA ILE A 203 -13.08 -0.47 8.16
C ILE A 203 -12.84 0.00 9.59
N ILE A 204 -12.03 -0.74 10.36
CA ILE A 204 -11.64 -0.31 11.70
C ILE A 204 -10.95 1.06 11.63
N LEU A 205 -9.94 1.21 10.79
CA LEU A 205 -9.19 2.47 10.64
C LEU A 205 -10.07 3.64 10.16
N LEU A 206 -11.10 3.38 9.36
CA LEU A 206 -12.04 4.41 8.91
C LEU A 206 -13.04 4.84 9.99
N ARG A 207 -13.38 3.94 10.94
CA ARG A 207 -14.43 4.17 11.94
C ARG A 207 -13.92 4.71 13.26
N ILE A 208 -12.66 4.48 13.57
CA ILE A 208 -12.08 4.87 14.85
C ILE A 208 -11.28 6.15 14.66
N HIS A 209 -11.56 7.16 15.47
CA HIS A 209 -10.79 8.39 15.51
C HIS A 209 -9.50 8.19 16.34
N ASP A 210 -8.55 9.07 16.19
CA ASP A 210 -7.10 9.11 16.53
C ASP A 210 -6.56 8.38 17.78
N GLU A 211 -7.40 7.75 18.59
CA GLU A 211 -7.03 7.21 19.90
C GLU A 211 -6.47 5.78 19.88
N ILE A 212 -6.62 5.04 18.79
CA ILE A 212 -6.10 3.68 18.70
C ILE A 212 -4.93 3.63 17.73
N PRO A 213 -3.76 3.13 18.19
CA PRO A 213 -2.58 3.06 17.36
C PRO A 213 -2.78 2.18 16.13
N TYR A 214 -2.03 2.48 15.09
CA TYR A 214 -1.94 1.74 13.82
C TYR A 214 -1.58 0.24 13.98
N SER A 215 -1.30 -0.20 15.17
CA SER A 215 -0.93 -1.56 15.57
C SER A 215 -2.11 -2.50 15.82
N ILE A 216 -3.32 -2.17 15.33
CA ILE A 216 -4.41 -3.13 15.30
C ILE A 216 -4.08 -4.23 14.29
N GLU A 217 -4.11 -5.45 14.76
CA GLU A 217 -3.96 -6.63 13.92
C GLU A 217 -5.32 -7.35 13.83
N VAL A 218 -5.63 -7.85 12.64
CA VAL A 218 -6.80 -8.68 12.38
C VAL A 218 -6.30 -10.02 11.86
N SER A 219 -6.81 -11.10 12.42
CA SER A 219 -6.52 -12.45 11.97
C SER A 219 -7.81 -13.23 11.74
N SER A 220 -7.88 -13.98 10.64
CA SER A 220 -8.96 -14.94 10.42
C SER A 220 -8.68 -16.21 11.21
N ASP A 221 -9.54 -16.51 12.17
CA ASP A 221 -9.44 -17.73 12.99
C ASP A 221 -10.00 -18.93 12.21
N ASN A 222 -11.08 -18.72 11.42
CA ASN A 222 -11.70 -19.76 10.60
C ASN A 222 -12.49 -19.17 9.43
N ILE A 223 -12.43 -19.84 8.28
CA ILE A 223 -13.19 -19.49 7.06
C ILE A 223 -13.88 -20.74 6.54
N ILE A 224 -15.21 -20.74 6.57
CA ILE A 224 -16.04 -21.90 6.20
C ILE A 224 -16.83 -21.59 4.93
N ASN A 225 -16.68 -22.42 3.91
CA ASN A 225 -17.53 -22.39 2.73
C ASN A 225 -18.89 -23.03 3.07
N VAL A 226 -19.91 -22.22 3.38
CA VAL A 226 -21.27 -22.71 3.68
C VAL A 226 -21.96 -23.17 2.40
N SER A 227 -21.74 -22.44 1.28
CA SER A 227 -22.21 -22.81 -0.05
C SER A 227 -21.32 -22.15 -1.11
N LYS A 228 -21.57 -22.44 -2.41
CA LYS A 228 -20.86 -21.76 -3.52
C LYS A 228 -20.98 -20.23 -3.47
N SER A 229 -22.08 -19.70 -2.91
CA SER A 229 -22.40 -18.26 -2.84
C SER A 229 -22.30 -17.67 -1.44
N LYS A 230 -21.87 -18.46 -0.41
CA LYS A 230 -21.87 -17.99 0.98
C LYS A 230 -20.64 -18.46 1.75
N LEU A 231 -19.98 -17.52 2.45
CA LEU A 231 -18.88 -17.77 3.39
C LEU A 231 -19.29 -17.39 4.81
N ARG A 232 -18.75 -18.14 5.76
CA ARG A 232 -18.79 -17.79 7.18
C ARG A 232 -17.36 -17.55 7.65
N ILE A 233 -17.11 -16.39 8.25
CA ILE A 233 -15.77 -15.91 8.59
C ILE A 233 -15.75 -15.54 10.07
N PHE A 234 -14.78 -16.08 10.80
CA PHE A 234 -14.49 -15.74 12.19
C PHE A 234 -13.15 -15.00 12.24
N GLN A 235 -13.16 -13.78 12.79
CA GLN A 235 -11.96 -12.96 12.88
C GLN A 235 -11.74 -12.45 14.30
N SER A 236 -10.50 -12.47 14.74
CA SER A 236 -10.03 -11.84 15.98
C SER A 236 -9.35 -10.52 15.66
N ILE A 237 -9.75 -9.47 16.40
CA ILE A 237 -9.15 -8.15 16.36
C ILE A 237 -8.28 -7.99 17.61
N TYR A 238 -6.97 -7.87 17.42
CA TYR A 238 -6.01 -7.76 18.51
C TYR A 238 -5.67 -6.29 18.80
N VAL A 239 -5.76 -5.92 20.06
CA VAL A 239 -5.42 -4.61 20.61
C VAL A 239 -4.44 -4.72 21.76
N HIS A 240 -3.73 -3.62 22.07
CA HIS A 240 -2.66 -3.66 23.09
C HIS A 240 -3.15 -3.66 24.54
N ASN A 241 -4.32 -3.07 24.82
CA ASN A 241 -4.79 -2.88 26.19
C ASN A 241 -6.32 -2.81 26.28
N GLN A 242 -6.83 -2.81 27.53
CA GLN A 242 -8.26 -2.77 27.81
C GLN A 242 -8.94 -1.48 27.33
N ARG A 243 -8.24 -0.33 27.36
CA ARG A 243 -8.79 0.94 26.85
C ARG A 243 -9.10 0.83 25.37
N HIS A 244 -8.16 0.33 24.58
CA HIS A 244 -8.36 0.12 23.12
C HIS A 244 -9.49 -0.88 22.85
N ARG A 245 -9.59 -1.95 23.67
CA ARG A 245 -10.71 -2.91 23.57
C ARG A 245 -12.05 -2.23 23.80
N SER A 246 -12.16 -1.41 24.84
CA SER A 246 -13.40 -0.68 25.17
C SER A 246 -13.80 0.29 24.05
N ILE A 247 -12.85 1.02 23.45
CA ILE A 247 -13.09 1.93 22.32
C ILE A 247 -13.62 1.16 21.11
N LEU A 248 -13.02 0.00 20.77
CA LEU A 248 -13.47 -0.83 19.65
C LEU A 248 -14.86 -1.42 19.85
N ILE A 249 -15.18 -1.84 21.04
CA ILE A 249 -16.52 -2.34 21.37
C ILE A 249 -17.53 -1.19 21.34
N GLY A 250 -17.17 -0.04 21.94
CA GLY A 250 -18.05 1.12 22.04
C GLY A 250 -19.17 0.95 23.06
N LYS A 251 -19.93 2.04 23.29
CA LYS A 251 -21.07 2.03 24.20
C LYS A 251 -22.12 1.02 23.71
N LYS A 252 -22.50 0.07 24.58
CA LYS A 252 -23.44 -1.01 24.26
C LYS A 252 -23.10 -1.82 22.97
N GLY A 253 -21.83 -1.84 22.53
CA GLY A 253 -21.42 -2.57 21.35
C GLY A 253 -21.67 -1.87 20.00
N GLU A 254 -22.03 -0.59 20.00
CA GLU A 254 -22.38 0.16 18.77
C GLU A 254 -21.21 0.27 17.79
N THR A 255 -19.98 0.50 18.28
CA THR A 255 -18.81 0.65 17.43
C THR A 255 -18.47 -0.67 16.72
N ILE A 256 -18.37 -1.77 17.46
CA ILE A 256 -18.06 -3.08 16.86
C ILE A 256 -19.17 -3.54 15.90
N LYS A 257 -20.44 -3.25 16.20
CA LYS A 257 -21.57 -3.51 15.29
C LYS A 257 -21.41 -2.75 13.98
N SER A 258 -21.07 -1.46 14.03
CA SER A 258 -20.83 -0.62 12.85
C SER A 258 -19.63 -1.13 12.03
N ILE A 259 -18.54 -1.53 12.70
CA ILE A 259 -17.36 -2.15 12.07
C ILE A 259 -17.77 -3.44 11.37
N SER A 260 -18.49 -4.35 12.04
CA SER A 260 -18.93 -5.63 11.48
C SER A 260 -19.79 -5.44 10.22
N ILE A 261 -20.75 -4.51 10.25
CA ILE A 261 -21.58 -4.20 9.08
C ILE A 261 -20.75 -3.68 7.92
N GLY A 262 -19.82 -2.76 8.17
CA GLY A 262 -18.95 -2.18 7.14
C GLY A 262 -17.99 -3.21 6.56
N ALA A 263 -17.34 -4.01 7.41
CA ALA A 263 -16.42 -5.06 7.02
C ALA A 263 -17.13 -6.13 6.18
N ARG A 264 -18.30 -6.61 6.62
CA ARG A 264 -19.11 -7.56 5.88
C ARG A 264 -19.39 -7.05 4.47
N LYS A 265 -19.94 -5.85 4.31
CA LYS A 265 -20.24 -5.26 2.99
C LYS A 265 -19.00 -5.18 2.10
N LYS A 266 -17.85 -4.81 2.66
CA LYS A 266 -16.60 -4.72 1.91
C LYS A 266 -16.08 -6.09 1.47
N ILE A 267 -16.18 -7.09 2.33
CA ILE A 267 -15.80 -8.48 2.03
C ILE A 267 -16.76 -9.08 0.99
N GLU A 268 -18.08 -8.84 1.09
CA GLU A 268 -19.07 -9.25 0.10
C GLU A 268 -18.73 -8.72 -1.30
N LYS A 269 -18.41 -7.42 -1.38
CA LYS A 269 -17.96 -6.79 -2.64
C LYS A 269 -16.67 -7.40 -3.18
N PHE A 270 -15.74 -7.77 -2.31
CA PHE A 270 -14.46 -8.36 -2.69
C PHE A 270 -14.59 -9.80 -3.18
N THR A 271 -15.45 -10.60 -2.53
CA THR A 271 -15.61 -12.05 -2.79
C THR A 271 -16.72 -12.38 -3.75
N ASN A 272 -17.65 -11.45 -4.03
CA ASN A 272 -18.94 -11.69 -4.71
C ASN A 272 -19.78 -12.78 -4.04
N LYS A 273 -19.63 -12.97 -2.72
CA LYS A 273 -20.39 -13.96 -1.94
C LYS A 273 -21.10 -13.29 -0.77
N LYS A 274 -22.20 -13.87 -0.29
CA LYS A 274 -22.81 -13.49 0.99
C LYS A 274 -21.90 -13.89 2.15
N ILE A 275 -21.81 -13.02 3.16
CA ILE A 275 -20.86 -13.18 4.28
C ILE A 275 -21.61 -13.19 5.61
N ASP A 276 -21.40 -14.25 6.39
CA ASP A 276 -21.64 -14.24 7.83
C ASP A 276 -20.30 -13.89 8.51
N LEU A 277 -20.19 -12.69 9.08
CA LEU A 277 -18.95 -12.21 9.74
C LEU A 277 -19.12 -12.15 11.25
N PHE A 278 -18.23 -12.84 11.95
CA PHE A 278 -18.13 -12.84 13.42
C PHE A 278 -16.79 -12.21 13.83
N LEU A 279 -16.88 -11.16 14.66
CA LEU A 279 -15.71 -10.43 15.13
C LEU A 279 -15.57 -10.58 16.64
N GLU A 280 -14.36 -10.91 17.09
CA GLU A 280 -14.00 -10.92 18.50
C GLU A 280 -12.86 -9.92 18.76
N VAL A 281 -12.91 -9.17 19.88
CA VAL A 281 -11.85 -8.23 20.26
C VAL A 281 -11.04 -8.81 21.40
N LYS A 282 -9.76 -9.08 21.14
CA LYS A 282 -8.81 -9.71 22.08
C LYS A 282 -7.67 -8.74 22.45
N ILE A 283 -7.18 -8.84 23.66
CA ILE A 283 -5.97 -8.12 24.07
C ILE A 283 -4.76 -8.99 23.72
N LYS A 284 -3.80 -8.41 22.99
CA LYS A 284 -2.57 -9.10 22.61
C LYS A 284 -1.71 -9.37 23.84
N LYS A 285 -1.46 -10.64 24.15
CA LYS A 285 -0.50 -11.03 25.20
C LYS A 285 0.91 -10.64 24.75
N LYS A 286 1.75 -10.11 25.67
CA LYS A 286 3.16 -9.82 25.38
C LYS A 286 3.86 -11.12 24.91
N GLY A 287 4.55 -11.06 23.76
CA GLY A 287 5.32 -12.19 23.23
C GLY A 287 4.60 -13.08 22.21
N VAL A 288 3.32 -12.86 21.91
CA VAL A 288 2.60 -13.63 20.88
C VAL A 288 2.66 -12.90 19.55
N VAL A 289 3.34 -13.50 18.57
CA VAL A 289 3.25 -13.09 17.15
C VAL A 289 1.95 -13.66 16.62
N VAL A 290 1.08 -12.80 16.11
CA VAL A 290 -0.14 -13.20 15.40
C VAL A 290 0.27 -13.47 13.96
N ASN A 291 0.23 -14.73 13.55
CA ASN A 291 0.53 -15.18 12.19
C ASN A 291 -0.56 -14.75 11.20
#